data_2aeb3e37a350a4fcc1fbc0fff1ed3b1c
#
_entry.id   2aeb3e37a350a4fcc1fbc0fff1ed3b1c
#
_cell.length_a   1.000
_cell.length_b   1.000
_cell.length_c   1.000
_cell.angle_alpha   90.00
_cell.angle_beta   90.00
_cell.angle_gamma   90.00
#
_symmetry.space_group_name_H-M   'P 1'
#
loop_
_entity.id
_entity.type
_entity.pdbx_description
1 polymer ?
#
loop_
_entity_poly.entity_id
_entity_poly.type
_entity_poly.pdbx_seq_one_letter_code
_entity_poly.pdbx_strand_id
1 'polypeptide(L)'
;MLTSLVGSEMCIRDSPGVIWELSTRRVLCLDYLPGIKVNDREALIDAGIAPAAVAEVGAASYLKQLVRFGFFHADPHPGNLAIASDGALIYYDFGMMGLLSDGLRRRLGTMVRAAAARDSAALVEEMQAAGVISRGIDVGPVRRLVRLMLQEALTPPFTANVIDKLSGDLYDLVYGQPFRLPVELIFVMRALSTFEGVGRSLDPAFSLVAI
;
A
#
# COMPACT_ATOMS: atom_id res chain seq x y z
N MET A 1 1.15 -1.49 23.20
CA MET A 1 1.14 -2.51 22.13
C MET A 1 1.67 -1.99 20.80
N LEU A 2 1.83 -0.67 20.62
CA LEU A 2 2.40 -0.06 19.40
C LEU A 2 3.93 -0.12 19.31
N THR A 3 4.63 -0.25 20.42
CA THR A 3 6.10 -0.23 20.50
C THR A 3 6.79 -1.53 20.08
N SER A 4 6.05 -2.59 19.73
CA SER A 4 6.62 -3.90 19.39
C SER A 4 6.58 -4.24 17.90
N LEU A 5 6.14 -3.31 17.05
CA LEU A 5 5.97 -3.56 15.61
C LEU A 5 7.28 -3.50 14.82
N VAL A 6 8.40 -3.16 15.48
CA VAL A 6 9.69 -2.96 14.80
C VAL A 6 10.78 -3.77 15.44
N GLY A 7 11.05 -4.88 14.81
CA GLY A 7 12.28 -5.64 15.01
C GLY A 7 13.41 -5.06 14.17
N SER A 8 14.45 -4.77 14.81
CA SER A 8 15.86 -4.47 14.66
C SER A 8 16.56 -4.43 13.28
N GLU A 9 15.90 -4.37 12.12
CA GLU A 9 16.63 -4.45 10.84
C GLU A 9 16.32 -3.36 9.81
N MET A 10 15.48 -2.39 10.13
CA MET A 10 15.37 -1.15 9.37
C MET A 10 15.14 0.00 10.33
N CYS A 11 15.84 1.13 10.09
CA CYS A 11 15.74 2.34 10.89
C CYS A 11 14.32 2.97 10.76
N ILE A 12 13.34 2.34 11.36
CA ILE A 12 12.00 2.90 11.51
C ILE A 12 11.89 3.32 12.98
N ARG A 13 11.96 4.61 13.23
CA ARG A 13 11.46 5.20 14.47
C ARG A 13 9.96 5.36 14.27
N ASP A 14 9.22 4.33 14.68
CA ASP A 14 7.83 4.11 14.29
C ASP A 14 6.89 5.26 14.58
N SER A 15 7.05 5.87 15.74
CA SER A 15 6.06 6.79 16.25
C SER A 15 6.57 7.56 17.45
N PRO A 16 6.08 8.79 17.69
CA PRO A 16 6.27 9.48 18.95
C PRO A 16 5.75 8.65 20.12
N GLY A 17 6.51 8.61 21.20
CA GLY A 17 6.08 7.99 22.46
C GLY A 17 4.90 8.77 23.06
N VAL A 18 3.98 8.06 23.72
CA VAL A 18 2.86 8.71 24.43
C VAL A 18 3.30 9.06 25.84
N ILE A 19 3.17 10.34 26.21
CA ILE A 19 3.41 10.84 27.57
C ILE A 19 2.10 10.68 28.35
N TRP A 20 1.92 9.50 28.97
CA TRP A 20 0.65 9.13 29.62
C TRP A 20 0.29 10.06 30.79
N GLU A 21 1.28 10.55 31.51
CA GLU A 21 1.08 11.46 32.65
C GLU A 21 0.45 12.81 32.25
N LEU A 22 0.68 13.23 31.00
CA LEU A 22 0.13 14.47 30.42
C LEU A 22 -1.06 14.22 29.49
N SER A 23 -1.40 12.95 29.24
CA SER A 23 -2.48 12.58 28.35
C SER A 23 -3.80 12.38 29.08
N THR A 24 -4.91 12.79 28.46
CA THR A 24 -6.28 12.66 29.00
C THR A 24 -7.22 12.14 27.90
N ARG A 25 -8.50 11.90 28.22
CA ARG A 25 -9.50 11.52 27.20
C ARG A 25 -9.66 12.53 26.06
N ARG A 26 -9.23 13.76 26.22
CA ARG A 26 -9.40 14.86 25.25
C ARG A 26 -8.09 15.50 24.79
N VAL A 27 -6.97 15.09 25.38
CA VAL A 27 -5.64 15.63 25.06
C VAL A 27 -4.67 14.47 24.97
N LEU A 28 -3.98 14.34 23.86
CA LEU A 28 -2.90 13.37 23.64
C LEU A 28 -1.56 14.13 23.63
N CYS A 29 -0.69 13.82 24.59
CA CYS A 29 0.67 14.35 24.64
C CYS A 29 1.63 13.30 24.08
N LEU A 30 2.44 13.71 23.15
CA LEU A 30 3.42 12.87 22.44
C LEU A 30 4.81 13.48 22.55
N ASP A 31 5.84 12.63 22.46
CA ASP A 31 7.21 13.09 22.24
C ASP A 31 7.28 13.90 20.94
N TYR A 32 8.05 14.97 20.94
CA TYR A 32 8.35 15.69 19.71
C TYR A 32 9.50 15.02 18.97
N LEU A 33 9.22 14.47 17.79
CA LEU A 33 10.22 13.92 16.88
C LEU A 33 10.42 14.88 15.71
N PRO A 34 11.57 15.57 15.63
CA PRO A 34 11.87 16.40 14.47
C PRO A 34 12.09 15.53 13.23
N GLY A 35 11.58 15.97 12.08
CA GLY A 35 11.78 15.28 10.82
C GLY A 35 11.44 16.15 9.63
N ILE A 36 12.03 15.84 8.48
CA ILE A 36 11.74 16.48 7.20
C ILE A 36 10.52 15.77 6.59
N LYS A 37 9.51 16.53 6.17
CA LYS A 37 8.31 15.98 5.53
C LYS A 37 8.70 15.22 4.27
N VAL A 38 8.08 14.04 4.04
CA VAL A 38 8.42 13.18 2.89
C VAL A 38 8.17 13.84 1.53
N ASN A 39 7.30 14.85 1.47
CA ASN A 39 7.03 15.60 0.25
C ASN A 39 7.93 16.83 0.05
N ASP A 40 8.82 17.13 1.00
CA ASP A 40 9.80 18.21 0.88
C ASP A 40 11.11 17.66 0.30
N ARG A 41 11.08 17.45 -1.01
CA ARG A 41 12.21 16.84 -1.75
C ARG A 41 13.48 17.67 -1.67
N GLU A 42 13.36 19.01 -1.64
CA GLU A 42 14.52 19.90 -1.57
C GLU A 42 15.19 19.80 -0.20
N ALA A 43 14.42 19.88 0.89
CA ALA A 43 14.96 19.72 2.23
C ALA A 43 15.59 18.33 2.47
N LEU A 44 15.06 17.28 1.86
CA LEU A 44 15.68 15.94 1.91
C LEU A 44 17.07 15.94 1.25
N ILE A 45 17.18 16.54 0.06
CA ILE A 45 18.46 16.64 -0.68
C ILE A 45 19.47 17.48 0.10
N ASP A 46 19.06 18.63 0.65
CA ASP A 46 19.92 19.50 1.44
C ASP A 46 20.42 18.82 2.73
N ALA A 47 19.64 17.91 3.28
CA ALA A 47 20.01 17.06 4.41
C ALA A 47 20.88 15.85 4.01
N GLY A 48 21.19 15.67 2.71
CA GLY A 48 21.98 14.55 2.20
C GLY A 48 21.19 13.24 2.12
N ILE A 49 19.87 13.29 2.17
CA ILE A 49 18.98 12.12 2.12
C ILE A 49 18.49 11.93 0.68
N ALA A 50 18.78 10.78 0.08
CA ALA A 50 18.36 10.48 -1.28
C ALA A 50 16.83 10.25 -1.35
N PRO A 51 16.05 11.04 -2.13
CA PRO A 51 14.60 10.87 -2.20
C PRO A 51 14.15 9.48 -2.67
N ALA A 52 14.89 8.86 -3.60
CA ALA A 52 14.60 7.50 -4.04
C ALA A 52 14.70 6.48 -2.90
N ALA A 53 15.71 6.58 -2.03
CA ALA A 53 15.84 5.71 -0.86
C ALA A 53 14.67 5.90 0.13
N VAL A 54 14.16 7.12 0.28
CA VAL A 54 12.97 7.40 1.10
C VAL A 54 11.74 6.68 0.54
N ALA A 55 11.55 6.71 -0.78
CA ALA A 55 10.45 6.01 -1.44
C ALA A 55 10.52 4.49 -1.21
N GLU A 56 11.71 3.90 -1.34
CA GLU A 56 11.94 2.47 -1.11
C GLU A 56 11.70 2.07 0.36
N VAL A 57 12.23 2.83 1.32
CA VAL A 57 12.03 2.58 2.75
C VAL A 57 10.56 2.69 3.12
N GLY A 58 9.85 3.71 2.60
CA GLY A 58 8.42 3.88 2.80
C GLY A 58 7.61 2.69 2.30
N ALA A 59 7.87 2.25 1.07
CA ALA A 59 7.20 1.10 0.47
C ALA A 59 7.48 -0.20 1.23
N ALA A 60 8.74 -0.47 1.54
CA ALA A 60 9.13 -1.67 2.31
C ALA A 60 8.49 -1.69 3.70
N SER A 61 8.45 -0.53 4.39
CA SER A 61 7.77 -0.38 5.68
C SER A 61 6.29 -0.72 5.56
N TYR A 62 5.62 -0.17 4.54
CA TYR A 62 4.20 -0.38 4.33
C TYR A 62 3.85 -1.82 3.96
N LEU A 63 4.60 -2.43 3.04
CA LEU A 63 4.45 -3.83 2.69
C LEU A 63 4.64 -4.75 3.90
N LYS A 64 5.60 -4.44 4.78
CA LYS A 64 5.81 -5.17 6.03
C LYS A 64 4.60 -5.05 6.97
N GLN A 65 3.98 -3.87 7.10
CA GLN A 65 2.76 -3.68 7.86
C GLN A 65 1.63 -4.58 7.33
N LEU A 66 1.42 -4.61 6.02
CA LEU A 66 0.37 -5.40 5.39
C LEU A 66 0.63 -6.91 5.49
N VAL A 67 1.79 -7.36 5.02
CA VAL A 67 2.05 -8.79 4.82
C VAL A 67 2.46 -9.49 6.12
N ARG A 68 3.32 -8.85 6.92
CA ARG A 68 3.85 -9.46 8.14
C ARG A 68 2.94 -9.28 9.34
N PHE A 69 2.42 -8.07 9.54
CA PHE A 69 1.67 -7.75 10.75
C PHE A 69 0.15 -7.78 10.52
N GLY A 70 -0.33 -7.48 9.31
CA GLY A 70 -1.75 -7.32 9.04
C GLY A 70 -2.36 -6.10 9.73
N PHE A 71 -1.55 -5.29 10.40
CA PHE A 71 -1.92 -4.04 11.02
C PHE A 71 -1.17 -2.92 10.29
N PHE A 72 -1.89 -1.98 9.71
CA PHE A 72 -1.31 -1.03 8.76
C PHE A 72 -1.94 0.35 8.88
N HIS A 73 -1.19 1.36 8.48
CA HIS A 73 -1.68 2.73 8.37
C HIS A 73 -2.61 2.86 7.16
N ALA A 74 -3.88 3.20 7.39
CA ALA A 74 -4.88 3.25 6.32
C ALA A 74 -4.91 4.61 5.57
N ASP A 75 -4.19 5.62 6.06
CA ASP A 75 -4.06 6.94 5.43
C ASP A 75 -2.62 7.49 5.52
N PRO A 76 -1.65 6.88 4.80
CA PRO A 76 -0.24 7.29 4.83
C PRO A 76 -0.01 8.57 4.02
N HIS A 77 -0.76 9.61 4.35
CA HIS A 77 -0.66 10.91 3.69
C HIS A 77 0.72 11.54 3.98
N PRO A 78 1.33 12.27 3.03
CA PRO A 78 2.64 12.92 3.22
C PRO A 78 2.70 13.82 4.45
N GLY A 79 1.57 14.42 4.86
CA GLY A 79 1.46 15.19 6.09
C GLY A 79 1.72 14.41 7.37
N ASN A 80 1.50 13.11 7.34
CA ASN A 80 1.65 12.18 8.48
C ASN A 80 2.98 11.44 8.48
N LEU A 81 3.85 11.71 7.49
CA LEU A 81 5.13 11.04 7.29
C LEU A 81 6.27 12.05 7.28
N ALA A 82 7.35 11.70 7.97
CA ALA A 82 8.60 12.46 7.90
C ALA A 82 9.82 11.52 7.97
N ILE A 83 10.96 12.07 7.63
CA ILE A 83 12.25 11.39 7.71
C ILE A 83 13.09 12.08 8.78
N ALA A 84 13.57 11.31 9.74
CA ALA A 84 14.52 11.78 10.75
C ALA A 84 15.90 12.03 10.13
N SER A 85 16.77 12.75 10.84
CA SER A 85 18.14 13.07 10.39
C SER A 85 19.01 11.83 10.14
N ASP A 86 18.67 10.69 10.73
CA ASP A 86 19.33 9.40 10.55
C ASP A 86 18.72 8.57 9.39
N GLY A 87 17.76 9.13 8.64
CA GLY A 87 17.06 8.47 7.54
C GLY A 87 15.88 7.59 7.97
N ALA A 88 15.55 7.56 9.26
CA ALA A 88 14.43 6.76 9.75
C ALA A 88 13.08 7.37 9.37
N LEU A 89 12.12 6.54 8.95
CA LEU A 89 10.75 6.97 8.69
C LEU A 89 9.97 7.17 9.99
N ILE A 90 9.26 8.29 10.11
CA ILE A 90 8.42 8.65 11.25
C ILE A 90 6.97 8.73 10.81
N TYR A 91 6.07 8.07 11.54
CA TYR A 91 4.62 8.22 11.43
C TYR A 91 4.09 9.09 12.57
N TYR A 92 3.34 10.15 12.28
CA TYR A 92 2.84 11.07 13.32
C TYR A 92 1.38 10.85 13.70
N ASP A 93 0.53 10.42 12.78
CA ASP A 93 -0.90 10.27 13.03
C ASP A 93 -1.31 8.80 12.87
N PHE A 94 -1.92 8.25 13.91
CA PHE A 94 -2.44 6.89 13.94
C PHE A 94 -3.97 6.88 14.05
N GLY A 95 -4.62 7.99 13.70
CA GLY A 95 -6.08 8.11 13.75
C GLY A 95 -6.82 7.17 12.81
N MET A 96 -6.14 6.69 11.77
CA MET A 96 -6.74 5.76 10.81
C MET A 96 -5.83 4.55 10.59
N MET A 97 -6.08 3.50 11.37
CA MET A 97 -5.37 2.22 11.25
C MET A 97 -6.30 1.13 10.73
N GLY A 98 -5.77 0.25 9.90
CA GLY A 98 -6.48 -0.92 9.38
C GLY A 98 -5.97 -2.21 10.00
N LEU A 99 -6.87 -3.19 10.12
CA LEU A 99 -6.54 -4.54 10.57
C LEU A 99 -7.04 -5.56 9.55
N LEU A 100 -6.15 -6.36 9.00
CA LEU A 100 -6.50 -7.49 8.17
C LEU A 100 -6.74 -8.73 9.03
N SER A 101 -7.82 -9.45 8.77
CA SER A 101 -7.95 -10.78 9.35
C SER A 101 -6.80 -11.69 8.88
N ASP A 102 -6.42 -12.66 9.69
CA ASP A 102 -5.35 -13.61 9.34
C ASP A 102 -5.65 -14.36 8.02
N GLY A 103 -6.92 -14.64 7.76
CA GLY A 103 -7.38 -15.24 6.50
C GLY A 103 -7.08 -14.34 5.31
N LEU A 104 -7.50 -13.08 5.39
CA LEU A 104 -7.31 -12.11 4.31
C LEU A 104 -5.82 -11.77 4.11
N ARG A 105 -5.05 -11.66 5.20
CA ARG A 105 -3.61 -11.43 5.15
C ARG A 105 -2.86 -12.54 4.40
N ARG A 106 -3.15 -13.82 4.71
CA ARG A 106 -2.55 -14.95 3.98
C ARG A 106 -2.91 -14.94 2.50
N ARG A 107 -4.18 -14.65 2.16
CA ARG A 107 -4.64 -14.55 0.77
C ARG A 107 -3.98 -13.40 0.03
N LEU A 108 -3.83 -12.25 0.67
CA LEU A 108 -3.11 -11.11 0.09
C LEU A 108 -1.67 -11.49 -0.28
N GLY A 109 -0.96 -12.20 0.60
CA GLY A 109 0.38 -12.71 0.31
C GLY A 109 0.39 -13.70 -0.87
N THR A 110 -0.63 -14.54 -1.01
CA THR A 110 -0.76 -15.44 -2.17
C THR A 110 -1.10 -14.68 -3.45
N MET A 111 -1.97 -13.67 -3.37
CA MET A 111 -2.28 -12.79 -4.51
C MET A 111 -1.03 -12.06 -5.02
N VAL A 112 -0.21 -11.52 -4.11
CA VAL A 112 1.05 -10.84 -4.49
C VAL A 112 1.99 -11.82 -5.20
N ARG A 113 2.16 -13.05 -4.68
CA ARG A 113 2.98 -14.06 -5.36
C ARG A 113 2.42 -14.46 -6.72
N ALA A 114 1.11 -14.65 -6.85
CA ALA A 114 0.46 -14.96 -8.13
C ALA A 114 0.64 -13.81 -9.14
N ALA A 115 0.52 -12.56 -8.68
CA ALA A 115 0.76 -11.38 -9.52
C ALA A 115 2.22 -11.31 -9.98
N ALA A 116 3.19 -11.51 -9.09
CA ALA A 116 4.62 -11.54 -9.43
C ALA A 116 4.96 -12.68 -10.41
N ALA A 117 4.31 -13.85 -10.26
CA ALA A 117 4.44 -14.96 -11.19
C ALA A 117 3.65 -14.79 -12.51
N ARG A 118 2.90 -13.67 -12.66
CA ARG A 118 1.97 -13.43 -13.78
C ARG A 118 0.91 -14.53 -13.97
N ASP A 119 0.58 -15.22 -12.90
CA ASP A 119 -0.44 -16.26 -12.89
C ASP A 119 -1.82 -15.66 -12.66
N SER A 120 -2.47 -15.26 -13.75
CA SER A 120 -3.82 -14.68 -13.71
C SER A 120 -4.88 -15.67 -13.23
N ALA A 121 -4.66 -16.98 -13.37
CA ALA A 121 -5.61 -18.00 -12.93
C ALA A 121 -5.59 -18.10 -11.40
N ALA A 122 -4.40 -18.28 -10.81
CA ALA A 122 -4.22 -18.31 -9.37
C ALA A 122 -4.65 -17.00 -8.70
N LEU A 123 -4.35 -15.83 -9.33
CA LEU A 123 -4.77 -14.54 -8.80
C LEU A 123 -6.29 -14.41 -8.74
N VAL A 124 -7.01 -14.78 -9.81
CA VAL A 124 -8.48 -14.72 -9.85
C VAL A 124 -9.10 -15.70 -8.83
N GLU A 125 -8.54 -16.90 -8.67
CA GLU A 125 -8.99 -17.87 -7.68
C GLU A 125 -8.86 -17.32 -6.25
N GLU A 126 -7.72 -16.72 -5.93
CA GLU A 126 -7.53 -16.08 -4.61
C GLU A 126 -8.44 -14.85 -4.41
N MET A 127 -8.70 -14.07 -5.45
CA MET A 127 -9.68 -12.97 -5.40
C MET A 127 -11.09 -13.47 -5.12
N GLN A 128 -11.51 -14.60 -5.72
CA GLN A 128 -12.81 -15.23 -5.38
C GLN A 128 -12.82 -15.74 -3.93
N ALA A 129 -11.76 -16.40 -3.52
CA ALA A 129 -11.64 -16.92 -2.16
C ALA A 129 -11.60 -15.83 -1.08
N ALA A 130 -11.09 -14.64 -1.43
CA ALA A 130 -11.11 -13.44 -0.60
C ALA A 130 -12.46 -12.69 -0.62
N GLY A 131 -13.39 -13.12 -1.47
CA GLY A 131 -14.68 -12.45 -1.64
C GLY A 131 -14.62 -11.17 -2.48
N VAL A 132 -13.51 -10.89 -3.14
CA VAL A 132 -13.35 -9.76 -4.06
C VAL A 132 -14.16 -9.98 -5.34
N ILE A 133 -14.24 -11.23 -5.80
CA ILE A 133 -15.04 -11.64 -6.94
C ILE A 133 -16.21 -12.47 -6.41
N SER A 134 -17.42 -12.17 -6.87
CA SER A 134 -18.64 -12.89 -6.49
C SER A 134 -18.55 -14.36 -6.93
N ARG A 135 -19.10 -15.27 -6.10
CA ARG A 135 -19.19 -16.69 -6.45
C ARG A 135 -20.30 -16.91 -7.47
N GLY A 136 -20.11 -17.91 -8.34
CA GLY A 136 -21.15 -18.34 -9.29
C GLY A 136 -21.23 -17.53 -10.57
N ILE A 137 -20.30 -16.60 -10.80
CA ILE A 137 -20.18 -15.86 -12.06
C ILE A 137 -19.17 -16.49 -13.00
N ASP A 138 -19.30 -16.24 -14.30
CA ASP A 138 -18.24 -16.56 -15.26
C ASP A 138 -17.02 -15.67 -15.01
N VAL A 139 -15.92 -16.29 -14.60
CA VAL A 139 -14.65 -15.59 -14.34
C VAL A 139 -13.78 -15.44 -15.60
N GLY A 140 -14.23 -15.91 -16.75
CA GLY A 140 -13.50 -15.81 -18.01
C GLY A 140 -13.12 -14.38 -18.37
N PRO A 141 -14.07 -13.44 -18.40
CA PRO A 141 -13.82 -12.02 -18.65
C PRO A 141 -12.85 -11.41 -17.62
N VAL A 142 -13.06 -11.69 -16.32
CA VAL A 142 -12.19 -11.19 -15.25
C VAL A 142 -10.76 -11.70 -15.43
N ARG A 143 -10.58 -12.99 -15.77
CA ARG A 143 -9.25 -13.58 -15.98
C ARG A 143 -8.53 -12.97 -17.19
N ARG A 144 -9.27 -12.65 -18.26
CA ARG A 144 -8.70 -11.93 -19.41
C ARG A 144 -8.23 -10.53 -19.01
N LEU A 145 -9.05 -9.79 -18.27
CA LEU A 145 -8.70 -8.46 -17.74
C LEU A 145 -7.43 -8.52 -16.86
N VAL A 146 -7.43 -9.41 -15.87
CA VAL A 146 -6.28 -9.58 -14.95
C VAL A 146 -5.02 -9.95 -15.73
N ARG A 147 -5.12 -10.84 -16.72
CA ARG A 147 -3.98 -11.22 -17.57
C ARG A 147 -3.41 -10.01 -18.32
N LEU A 148 -4.26 -9.19 -18.93
CA LEU A 148 -3.84 -7.98 -19.64
C LEU A 148 -3.19 -6.98 -18.67
N MET A 149 -3.78 -6.76 -17.51
CA MET A 149 -3.20 -5.89 -16.48
C MET A 149 -1.82 -6.37 -16.03
N LEU A 150 -1.65 -7.67 -15.78
CA LEU A 150 -0.35 -8.24 -15.38
C LEU A 150 0.70 -8.18 -16.50
N GLN A 151 0.28 -8.20 -17.76
CA GLN A 151 1.18 -8.05 -18.90
C GLN A 151 1.64 -6.60 -19.08
N GLU A 152 0.76 -5.63 -18.89
CA GLU A 152 1.02 -4.22 -19.11
C GLU A 152 1.57 -3.46 -17.91
N ALA A 153 1.28 -3.90 -16.67
CA ALA A 153 1.80 -3.29 -15.45
C ALA A 153 3.34 -3.26 -15.37
N LEU A 154 4.02 -4.08 -16.19
CA LEU A 154 5.49 -4.17 -16.27
C LEU A 154 6.07 -3.57 -17.55
N THR A 155 5.25 -2.95 -18.40
CA THR A 155 5.67 -2.23 -19.61
C THR A 155 5.08 -0.82 -19.62
N PRO A 156 5.83 0.21 -19.18
CA PRO A 156 5.38 1.60 -19.33
C PRO A 156 5.41 2.02 -20.81
N PRO A 157 4.49 2.91 -21.27
CA PRO A 157 3.43 3.60 -20.55
C PRO A 157 2.09 2.84 -20.61
N PHE A 158 1.25 2.99 -19.58
CA PHE A 158 -0.15 2.55 -19.61
C PHE A 158 -0.84 3.19 -20.82
N THR A 159 -1.02 2.45 -21.88
CA THR A 159 -1.58 2.97 -23.12
C THR A 159 -3.10 2.76 -23.14
N ALA A 160 -3.82 3.71 -23.74
CA ALA A 160 -5.27 3.68 -23.97
C ALA A 160 -5.77 2.40 -24.68
N ASN A 161 -4.85 1.61 -25.25
CA ASN A 161 -5.11 0.34 -25.95
C ASN A 161 -5.70 -0.78 -25.07
N VAL A 162 -5.62 -0.69 -23.72
CA VAL A 162 -6.24 -1.68 -22.82
C VAL A 162 -7.77 -1.57 -22.87
N ILE A 163 -8.28 -0.33 -22.92
CA ILE A 163 -9.73 -0.08 -22.97
C ILE A 163 -10.32 -0.59 -24.28
N ASP A 164 -9.63 -0.41 -25.40
CA ASP A 164 -10.09 -0.89 -26.72
C ASP A 164 -10.08 -2.43 -26.81
N LYS A 165 -9.07 -3.08 -26.23
CA LYS A 165 -8.98 -4.56 -26.17
C LYS A 165 -10.04 -5.19 -25.26
N LEU A 166 -10.59 -4.43 -24.32
CA LEU A 166 -11.58 -4.87 -23.34
C LEU A 166 -13.01 -4.49 -23.70
N SER A 167 -13.26 -3.82 -24.82
CA SER A 167 -14.57 -3.21 -25.13
C SER A 167 -15.74 -4.22 -25.08
N GLY A 168 -15.54 -5.48 -25.49
CA GLY A 168 -16.54 -6.54 -25.37
C GLY A 168 -16.70 -7.09 -23.94
N ASP A 169 -15.60 -7.33 -23.26
CA ASP A 169 -15.59 -7.88 -21.90
C ASP A 169 -15.95 -6.82 -20.85
N LEU A 170 -15.72 -5.53 -21.15
CA LEU A 170 -16.01 -4.42 -20.25
C LEU A 170 -17.51 -4.28 -19.97
N TYR A 171 -18.36 -4.54 -20.97
CA TYR A 171 -19.81 -4.54 -20.79
C TYR A 171 -20.24 -5.60 -19.77
N ASP A 172 -19.78 -6.84 -19.91
CA ASP A 172 -20.09 -7.93 -19.01
C ASP A 172 -19.53 -7.68 -17.60
N LEU A 173 -18.34 -7.05 -17.51
CA LEU A 173 -17.72 -6.68 -16.23
C LEU A 173 -18.45 -5.54 -15.51
N VAL A 174 -18.99 -4.56 -16.25
CA VAL A 174 -19.72 -3.43 -15.67
C VAL A 174 -21.14 -3.83 -15.26
N TYR A 175 -21.84 -4.56 -16.10
CA TYR A 175 -23.23 -4.96 -15.84
C TYR A 175 -23.34 -6.19 -14.95
N GLY A 176 -22.40 -7.12 -15.02
CA GLY A 176 -22.36 -8.30 -14.18
C GLY A 176 -21.98 -8.03 -12.71
N GLN A 177 -21.45 -6.83 -12.42
CA GLN A 177 -20.98 -6.42 -11.08
C GLN A 177 -20.22 -7.55 -10.35
N PRO A 178 -19.17 -8.12 -10.96
CA PRO A 178 -18.51 -9.29 -10.41
C PRO A 178 -17.72 -8.98 -9.14
N PHE A 179 -17.43 -7.67 -8.89
CA PHE A 179 -16.55 -7.25 -7.82
C PHE A 179 -17.31 -6.80 -6.58
N ARG A 180 -16.87 -7.33 -5.45
CA ARG A 180 -17.26 -6.89 -4.10
C ARG A 180 -15.98 -6.69 -3.30
N LEU A 181 -15.64 -5.45 -3.02
CA LEU A 181 -14.43 -5.17 -2.25
C LEU A 181 -14.75 -5.20 -0.76
N PRO A 182 -14.15 -6.13 0.01
CA PRO A 182 -14.14 -6.02 1.47
C PRO A 182 -13.60 -4.65 1.88
N VAL A 183 -14.18 -4.07 2.93
CA VAL A 183 -13.81 -2.71 3.37
C VAL A 183 -12.32 -2.60 3.72
N GLU A 184 -11.74 -3.65 4.27
CA GLU A 184 -10.32 -3.73 4.59
C GLU A 184 -9.44 -3.57 3.34
N LEU A 185 -9.84 -4.17 2.22
CA LEU A 185 -9.12 -4.04 0.95
C LEU A 185 -9.27 -2.66 0.32
N ILE A 186 -10.39 -1.97 0.55
CA ILE A 186 -10.56 -0.58 0.11
C ILE A 186 -9.50 0.29 0.80
N PHE A 187 -9.31 0.13 2.11
CA PHE A 187 -8.27 0.85 2.84
C PHE A 187 -6.86 0.49 2.38
N VAL A 188 -6.60 -0.78 2.12
CA VAL A 188 -5.30 -1.21 1.56
C VAL A 188 -5.05 -0.56 0.21
N MET A 189 -6.01 -0.61 -0.72
CA MET A 189 -5.85 -0.01 -2.05
C MET A 189 -5.66 1.51 -1.99
N ARG A 190 -6.43 2.19 -1.14
CA ARG A 190 -6.27 3.63 -0.91
C ARG A 190 -4.87 3.97 -0.43
N ALA A 191 -4.39 3.25 0.56
CA ALA A 191 -3.07 3.50 1.12
C ALA A 191 -1.94 3.16 0.13
N LEU A 192 -2.06 2.06 -0.63
CA LEU A 192 -1.10 1.73 -1.70
C LEU A 192 -1.06 2.83 -2.76
N SER A 193 -2.22 3.35 -3.19
CA SER A 193 -2.30 4.47 -4.15
C SER A 193 -1.64 5.74 -3.59
N THR A 194 -1.82 6.02 -2.30
CA THR A 194 -1.19 7.17 -1.64
C THR A 194 0.33 7.00 -1.61
N PHE A 195 0.84 5.82 -1.24
CA PHE A 195 2.26 5.53 -1.25
C PHE A 195 2.87 5.59 -2.65
N GLU A 196 2.19 5.06 -3.65
CA GLU A 196 2.62 5.18 -5.06
C GLU A 196 2.74 6.65 -5.46
N GLY A 197 1.75 7.49 -5.10
CA GLY A 197 1.78 8.93 -5.37
C GLY A 197 2.94 9.64 -4.68
N VAL A 198 3.19 9.34 -3.40
CA VAL A 198 4.33 9.87 -2.65
C VAL A 198 5.64 9.39 -3.25
N GLY A 199 5.77 8.09 -3.52
CA GLY A 199 6.98 7.52 -4.12
C GLY A 199 7.33 8.17 -5.45
N ARG A 200 6.35 8.38 -6.34
CA ARG A 200 6.56 9.06 -7.63
C ARG A 200 6.88 10.54 -7.50
N SER A 201 6.43 11.21 -6.46
CA SER A 201 6.83 12.60 -6.20
C SER A 201 8.30 12.70 -5.77
N LEU A 202 8.83 11.67 -5.14
CA LEU A 202 10.22 11.56 -4.73
C LEU A 202 11.13 11.07 -5.86
N ASP A 203 10.68 10.03 -6.57
CA ASP A 203 11.36 9.44 -7.72
C ASP A 203 10.34 9.12 -8.84
N PRO A 204 10.36 9.83 -9.98
CA PRO A 204 9.44 9.58 -11.10
C PRO A 204 9.49 8.15 -11.66
N ALA A 205 10.59 7.42 -11.46
CA ALA A 205 10.73 6.03 -11.88
C ALA A 205 10.20 5.03 -10.83
N PHE A 206 9.78 5.50 -9.67
CA PHE A 206 9.28 4.64 -8.59
C PHE A 206 8.04 3.86 -9.01
N SER A 207 8.02 2.59 -8.67
CA SER A 207 6.85 1.72 -8.81
C SER A 207 6.79 0.74 -7.64
N LEU A 208 5.70 0.77 -6.91
CA LEU A 208 5.47 -0.14 -5.78
C LEU A 208 5.40 -1.61 -6.20
N VAL A 209 5.03 -1.87 -7.46
CA VAL A 209 4.95 -3.22 -8.03
C VAL A 209 6.33 -3.80 -8.36
N ALA A 210 7.34 -2.95 -8.47
CA ALA A 210 8.71 -3.35 -8.82
C ALA A 210 9.58 -3.68 -7.57
N ILE A 211 9.05 -3.41 -6.36
CA ILE A 211 9.68 -3.71 -5.07
C ILE A 211 9.24 -5.10 -4.59
#